data_4f7fd5e2736597b7a81e1d18081cbe66
#
_entry.id   4f7fd5e2736597b7a81e1d18081cbe66
#
_cell.length_a   1.000
_cell.length_b   1.000
_cell.length_c   1.000
_cell.angle_alpha   90.00
_cell.angle_beta   90.00
_cell.angle_gamma   90.00
#
_symmetry.space_group_name_H-M   'P 1'
#
loop_
_entity.id
_entity.type
_entity.pdbx_description
1 polymer ?
#
loop_
_entity_poly.entity_id
_entity_poly.type
_entity_poly.pdbx_seq_one_letter_code
_entity_poly.pdbx_strand_id
1 'polypeptide(L)'
;MPNITWCDLPTDVSLWPGLPLSLSGDEVMPLDYHAGRSGWLLYGRGLDKQRLTQYQTKLGAAMVIVAAWCVEDYQVIRLAGSLTQRATRLAHDAGLDVAPLGKIPHLKTPGLLVMDMDSTAIQIECIDEIAKLAGSGELVAEVTERAMRGELDFTASLRQRVATLKGADANILRQVRDELPLMPGLTQLVLKLETLGWKVAIASGGFPFFADYLRDKLR
;
A
#
# COMPACT_ATOMS: atom_id res chain seq x y z
N MET A 1 -9.58 37.36 -5.37
CA MET A 1 -9.85 35.97 -5.73
C MET A 1 -11.34 35.75 -5.56
N PRO A 2 -12.05 35.02 -6.41
CA PRO A 2 -13.46 34.73 -6.18
C PRO A 2 -13.62 34.00 -4.85
N ASN A 3 -14.66 34.35 -4.08
CA ASN A 3 -15.04 33.66 -2.87
C ASN A 3 -15.53 32.25 -3.30
N ILE A 4 -14.71 31.23 -3.09
CA ILE A 4 -15.11 29.85 -3.30
C ILE A 4 -15.78 29.39 -2.00
N THR A 5 -17.02 28.95 -2.09
CA THR A 5 -17.73 28.37 -0.96
C THR A 5 -17.68 26.85 -1.01
N TRP A 6 -17.97 26.18 0.10
CA TRP A 6 -18.06 24.72 0.15
C TRP A 6 -19.02 24.16 -0.91
N CYS A 7 -20.14 24.84 -1.16
CA CYS A 7 -21.12 24.38 -2.14
C CYS A 7 -20.61 24.41 -3.58
N ASP A 8 -19.68 25.32 -3.89
CA ASP A 8 -19.12 25.49 -5.23
C ASP A 8 -18.07 24.42 -5.58
N LEU A 9 -17.56 23.68 -4.59
CA LEU A 9 -16.54 22.65 -4.82
C LEU A 9 -17.18 21.39 -5.38
N PRO A 10 -16.59 20.80 -6.46
CA PRO A 10 -17.02 19.50 -6.98
C PRO A 10 -16.99 18.39 -5.92
N THR A 11 -17.84 17.39 -6.08
CA THR A 11 -17.82 16.18 -5.25
C THR A 11 -16.50 15.44 -5.39
N ASP A 12 -15.98 15.36 -6.60
CA ASP A 12 -14.63 14.82 -6.87
C ASP A 12 -13.58 15.85 -6.46
N VAL A 13 -12.84 15.53 -5.41
CA VAL A 13 -11.80 16.40 -4.85
C VAL A 13 -10.64 16.66 -5.82
N SER A 14 -10.41 15.78 -6.79
CA SER A 14 -9.37 15.97 -7.79
C SER A 14 -9.65 17.10 -8.79
N LEU A 15 -10.91 17.52 -8.87
CA LEU A 15 -11.37 18.60 -9.74
C LEU A 15 -11.44 19.95 -9.04
N TRP A 16 -11.00 20.06 -7.79
CA TRP A 16 -11.09 21.32 -7.02
C TRP A 16 -10.22 22.41 -7.64
N PRO A 17 -10.83 23.55 -7.95
CA PRO A 17 -10.10 24.69 -8.49
C PRO A 17 -9.39 25.48 -7.36
N GLY A 18 -8.41 26.28 -7.73
CA GLY A 18 -7.84 27.31 -6.85
C GLY A 18 -7.09 26.77 -5.63
N LEU A 19 -6.52 25.58 -5.70
CA LEU A 19 -5.59 25.08 -4.67
C LEU A 19 -4.35 25.97 -4.60
N PRO A 20 -3.79 26.22 -3.40
CA PRO A 20 -4.09 25.63 -2.07
C PRO A 20 -5.30 26.23 -1.36
N LEU A 21 -5.95 25.39 -0.53
CA LEU A 21 -7.13 25.73 0.25
C LEU A 21 -6.94 25.36 1.72
N SER A 22 -7.52 26.18 2.63
CA SER A 22 -7.80 25.76 4.01
C SER A 22 -9.22 25.23 4.10
N LEU A 23 -9.37 24.06 4.72
CA LEU A 23 -10.67 23.42 4.99
C LEU A 23 -10.87 23.29 6.50
N SER A 24 -11.97 23.85 7.01
CA SER A 24 -12.39 23.74 8.41
C SER A 24 -13.91 23.64 8.50
N GLY A 25 -14.45 22.45 8.68
CA GLY A 25 -15.88 22.18 8.52
C GLY A 25 -16.32 22.51 7.10
N ASP A 26 -17.32 23.36 6.97
CA ASP A 26 -17.84 23.86 5.70
C ASP A 26 -17.18 25.17 5.24
N GLU A 27 -16.19 25.65 5.99
CA GLU A 27 -15.44 26.84 5.62
C GLU A 27 -14.26 26.48 4.73
N VAL A 28 -14.20 27.12 3.57
CA VAL A 28 -13.13 26.98 2.59
C VAL A 28 -12.52 28.33 2.31
N MET A 29 -11.23 28.47 2.51
CA MET A 29 -10.51 29.70 2.22
C MET A 29 -9.34 29.42 1.28
N PRO A 30 -9.26 30.11 0.12
CA PRO A 30 -8.05 30.10 -0.70
C PRO A 30 -6.86 30.65 0.10
N LEU A 31 -5.71 30.00 -0.06
CA LEU A 31 -4.47 30.40 0.61
C LEU A 31 -3.39 30.77 -0.40
N ASP A 32 -2.63 31.81 -0.07
CA ASP A 32 -1.35 32.07 -0.71
C ASP A 32 -0.29 31.22 0.00
N TYR A 33 -0.20 29.95 -0.40
CA TYR A 33 0.66 28.97 0.24
C TYR A 33 1.61 28.35 -0.76
N HIS A 34 2.88 28.63 -0.61
CA HIS A 34 3.92 27.96 -1.38
C HIS A 34 4.33 26.65 -0.71
N ALA A 35 3.79 25.57 -1.21
CA ALA A 35 4.10 24.24 -0.73
C ALA A 35 5.56 23.91 -0.98
N GLY A 36 6.36 23.88 0.08
CA GLY A 36 7.66 23.21 0.08
C GLY A 36 7.52 21.73 -0.24
N ARG A 37 8.61 20.96 -0.12
CA ARG A 37 8.61 19.51 -0.35
C ARG A 37 8.03 18.71 0.84
N SER A 38 7.72 19.36 1.95
CA SER A 38 7.13 18.74 3.15
C SER A 38 5.61 18.58 3.04
N GLY A 39 5.05 17.77 3.91
CA GLY A 39 3.63 17.46 3.96
C GLY A 39 3.37 15.97 4.00
N TRP A 40 2.15 15.59 3.68
CA TRP A 40 1.73 14.18 3.62
C TRP A 40 0.59 14.01 2.63
N LEU A 41 0.37 12.78 2.22
CA LEU A 41 -0.70 12.37 1.33
C LEU A 41 -1.80 11.70 2.15
N LEU A 42 -3.05 12.01 1.82
CA LEU A 42 -4.24 11.24 2.19
C LEU A 42 -4.83 10.72 0.88
N TYR A 43 -5.05 9.41 0.79
CA TYR A 43 -5.53 8.82 -0.45
C TYR A 43 -6.39 7.59 -0.22
N GLY A 44 -7.19 7.26 -1.21
CA GLY A 44 -8.05 6.08 -1.21
C GLY A 44 -9.08 6.13 -2.31
N ARG A 45 -9.71 4.98 -2.54
CA ARG A 45 -10.84 4.89 -3.46
C ARG A 45 -12.05 5.57 -2.87
N GLY A 46 -12.78 6.33 -3.68
CA GLY A 46 -13.97 7.04 -3.24
C GLY A 46 -13.71 8.10 -2.17
N LEU A 47 -12.50 8.67 -2.12
CA LEU A 47 -12.22 9.84 -1.29
C LEU A 47 -12.84 11.07 -1.97
N ASP A 48 -14.10 11.30 -1.66
CA ASP A 48 -14.87 12.43 -2.13
C ASP A 48 -14.92 13.56 -1.09
N LYS A 49 -15.60 14.64 -1.47
CA LYS A 49 -15.84 15.81 -0.63
C LYS A 49 -16.48 15.45 0.72
N GLN A 50 -17.46 14.55 0.74
CA GLN A 50 -18.18 14.17 1.96
C GLN A 50 -17.26 13.39 2.92
N ARG A 51 -16.52 12.40 2.41
CA ARG A 51 -15.57 11.62 3.22
C ARG A 51 -14.44 12.49 3.75
N LEU A 52 -13.97 13.44 2.94
CA LEU A 52 -12.94 14.38 3.36
C LEU A 52 -13.43 15.27 4.52
N THR A 53 -14.67 15.78 4.44
CA THR A 53 -15.27 16.56 5.52
C THR A 53 -15.43 15.74 6.80
N GLN A 54 -15.95 14.51 6.69
CA GLN A 54 -16.08 13.62 7.84
C GLN A 54 -14.72 13.33 8.50
N TYR A 55 -13.70 13.11 7.68
CA TYR A 55 -12.33 12.92 8.18
C TYR A 55 -11.82 14.18 8.88
N GLN A 56 -11.96 15.34 8.27
CA GLN A 56 -11.55 16.63 8.84
C GLN A 56 -12.26 16.93 10.16
N THR A 57 -13.58 16.69 10.22
CA THR A 57 -14.37 16.89 11.44
C THR A 57 -13.86 16.00 12.59
N LYS A 58 -13.58 14.71 12.31
CA LYS A 58 -13.00 13.80 13.30
C LYS A 58 -11.57 14.18 13.71
N LEU A 59 -10.80 14.73 12.76
CA LEU A 59 -9.45 15.22 13.04
C LEU A 59 -9.49 16.41 14.03
N GLY A 60 -10.51 17.24 13.95
CA GLY A 60 -10.73 18.38 14.84
C GLY A 60 -9.75 19.54 14.61
N ALA A 61 -9.15 19.62 13.43
CA ALA A 61 -8.19 20.64 13.05
C ALA A 61 -8.40 21.04 11.58
N ALA A 62 -8.13 22.30 11.24
CA ALA A 62 -8.12 22.74 9.85
C ALA A 62 -7.08 21.97 9.04
N MET A 63 -7.41 21.67 7.80
CA MET A 63 -6.51 21.04 6.85
C MET A 63 -6.13 22.01 5.74
N VAL A 64 -4.86 22.11 5.45
CA VAL A 64 -4.35 22.89 4.33
C VAL A 64 -4.11 21.94 3.15
N ILE A 65 -5.00 21.96 2.18
CA ILE A 65 -4.94 21.15 0.96
C ILE A 65 -4.08 21.90 -0.04
N VAL A 66 -3.01 21.26 -0.47
CA VAL A 66 -1.99 21.85 -1.35
C VAL A 66 -2.20 21.45 -2.80
N ALA A 67 -2.60 20.22 -3.02
CA ALA A 67 -2.90 19.68 -4.35
C ALA A 67 -3.84 18.48 -4.21
N ALA A 68 -4.60 18.22 -5.26
CA ALA A 68 -5.43 17.01 -5.38
C ALA A 68 -5.36 16.49 -6.82
N TRP A 69 -5.37 15.17 -6.99
CA TRP A 69 -5.36 14.51 -8.30
C TRP A 69 -5.88 13.07 -8.18
N CYS A 70 -6.08 12.40 -9.32
CA CYS A 70 -6.39 10.97 -9.38
C CYS A 70 -5.20 10.18 -9.87
N VAL A 71 -5.10 8.94 -9.39
CA VAL A 71 -4.26 7.89 -9.98
C VAL A 71 -5.18 6.68 -10.15
N GLU A 72 -5.59 6.41 -11.37
CA GLU A 72 -6.65 5.43 -11.67
C GLU A 72 -7.93 5.73 -10.87
N ASP A 73 -8.37 4.84 -10.01
CA ASP A 73 -9.55 4.98 -9.15
C ASP A 73 -9.24 5.51 -7.73
N TYR A 74 -7.99 5.88 -7.48
CA TYR A 74 -7.57 6.48 -6.23
C TYR A 74 -7.58 8.03 -6.34
N GLN A 75 -8.31 8.67 -5.44
CA GLN A 75 -8.16 10.10 -5.19
C GLN A 75 -7.02 10.34 -4.22
N VAL A 76 -6.18 11.30 -4.52
CA VAL A 76 -5.00 11.66 -3.73
C VAL A 76 -5.06 13.12 -3.38
N ILE A 77 -4.93 13.44 -2.10
CA ILE A 77 -4.86 14.82 -1.59
C ILE A 77 -3.51 15.01 -0.90
N ARG A 78 -2.79 16.03 -1.32
CA ARG A 78 -1.59 16.48 -0.63
C ARG A 78 -1.95 17.51 0.41
N LEU A 79 -1.53 17.27 1.65
CA LEU A 79 -1.77 18.12 2.79
C LEU A 79 -0.46 18.74 3.29
N ALA A 80 -0.51 19.98 3.75
CA ALA A 80 0.59 20.64 4.43
C ALA A 80 0.72 20.14 5.88
N GLY A 81 1.87 20.45 6.50
CA GLY A 81 2.13 20.10 7.89
C GLY A 81 2.67 18.67 8.07
N SER A 82 2.69 18.21 9.30
CA SER A 82 3.24 16.92 9.68
C SER A 82 2.13 15.89 9.86
N LEU A 83 2.35 14.68 9.35
CA LEU A 83 1.48 13.55 9.60
C LEU A 83 1.57 13.12 11.07
N THR A 84 0.44 13.09 11.76
CA THR A 84 0.35 12.67 13.17
C THR A 84 -0.20 11.26 13.29
N GLN A 85 0.09 10.57 14.40
CA GLN A 85 -0.49 9.25 14.68
C GLN A 85 -2.02 9.29 14.70
N ARG A 86 -2.62 10.40 15.20
CA ARG A 86 -4.08 10.59 15.19
C ARG A 86 -4.61 10.64 13.77
N ALA A 87 -3.97 11.43 12.89
CA ALA A 87 -4.36 11.52 11.47
C ALA A 87 -4.27 10.17 10.78
N THR A 88 -3.19 9.42 11.02
CA THR A 88 -3.00 8.06 10.48
C THR A 88 -4.13 7.12 10.91
N ARG A 89 -4.42 7.05 12.21
CA ARG A 89 -5.47 6.17 12.73
C ARG A 89 -6.84 6.49 12.13
N LEU A 90 -7.21 7.78 12.13
CA LEU A 90 -8.49 8.21 11.58
C LEU A 90 -8.63 7.93 10.07
N ALA A 91 -7.53 8.00 9.33
CA ALA A 91 -7.53 7.63 7.91
C ALA A 91 -7.82 6.14 7.74
N HIS A 92 -7.10 5.28 8.45
CA HIS A 92 -7.33 3.83 8.42
C HIS A 92 -8.75 3.46 8.86
N ASP A 93 -9.29 4.08 9.92
CA ASP A 93 -10.67 3.89 10.38
C ASP A 93 -11.71 4.32 9.31
N ALA A 94 -11.32 5.22 8.43
CA ALA A 94 -12.13 5.65 7.30
C ALA A 94 -11.88 4.84 6.01
N GLY A 95 -11.04 3.79 6.05
CA GLY A 95 -10.64 3.02 4.87
C GLY A 95 -9.82 3.84 3.87
N LEU A 96 -9.01 4.78 4.38
CA LEU A 96 -8.08 5.61 3.62
C LEU A 96 -6.65 5.31 4.07
N ASP A 97 -5.69 5.60 3.20
CA ASP A 97 -4.27 5.48 3.48
C ASP A 97 -3.59 6.84 3.58
N VAL A 98 -2.44 6.87 4.22
CA VAL A 98 -1.62 8.06 4.38
C VAL A 98 -0.14 7.76 4.09
N ALA A 99 0.57 8.74 3.53
CA ALA A 99 2.00 8.66 3.34
C ALA A 99 2.68 9.99 3.67
N PRO A 100 3.72 10.02 4.52
CA PRO A 100 4.49 11.23 4.77
C PRO A 100 5.31 11.60 3.54
N LEU A 101 5.35 12.88 3.20
CA LEU A 101 6.26 13.41 2.19
C LEU A 101 7.56 13.83 2.91
N GLY A 102 8.63 13.12 2.63
CA GLY A 102 9.94 13.38 3.22
C GLY A 102 11.06 13.20 2.18
N LYS A 103 12.17 12.61 2.59
CA LYS A 103 13.23 12.20 1.68
C LYS A 103 12.83 10.91 0.95
N ILE A 104 11.90 11.04 -0.01
CA ILE A 104 11.48 9.92 -0.86
C ILE A 104 12.31 9.89 -2.13
N PRO A 105 12.60 8.69 -2.66
CA PRO A 105 13.24 8.56 -3.97
C PRO A 105 12.43 9.26 -5.05
N HIS A 106 13.11 9.93 -5.97
CA HIS A 106 12.44 10.54 -7.11
C HIS A 106 12.45 9.55 -8.28
N LEU A 107 11.28 9.21 -8.82
CA LEU A 107 11.13 8.17 -9.86
C LEU A 107 12.03 8.43 -11.10
N LYS A 108 12.30 9.69 -11.43
CA LYS A 108 13.20 10.06 -12.55
C LYS A 108 14.68 9.83 -12.25
N THR A 109 15.04 9.55 -11.00
CA THR A 109 16.41 9.20 -10.61
C THR A 109 16.46 7.68 -10.48
N PRO A 110 17.17 6.97 -11.38
CA PRO A 110 17.26 5.52 -11.32
C PRO A 110 17.71 5.02 -9.94
N GLY A 111 17.10 3.93 -9.50
CA GLY A 111 17.34 3.34 -8.19
C GLY A 111 17.10 1.84 -8.21
N LEU A 112 16.97 1.26 -7.03
CA LEU A 112 16.65 -0.13 -6.81
C LEU A 112 15.37 -0.21 -5.96
N LEU A 113 14.34 -0.88 -6.48
CA LEU A 113 13.21 -1.34 -5.68
C LEU A 113 13.50 -2.76 -5.20
N VAL A 114 13.51 -2.98 -3.90
CA VAL A 114 13.56 -4.32 -3.29
C VAL A 114 12.23 -4.56 -2.61
N MET A 115 11.60 -5.70 -2.90
CA MET A 115 10.33 -6.09 -2.31
C MET A 115 10.39 -7.53 -1.81
N ASP A 116 9.59 -7.86 -0.83
CA ASP A 116 9.33 -9.24 -0.44
C ASP A 116 8.43 -9.92 -1.48
N MET A 117 8.31 -11.25 -1.39
CA MET A 117 7.49 -12.07 -2.28
C MET A 117 6.09 -12.30 -1.69
N ASP A 118 6.04 -13.09 -0.62
CA ASP A 118 4.78 -13.53 -0.01
C ASP A 118 4.02 -12.34 0.58
N SER A 119 2.71 -12.26 0.36
CA SER A 119 1.83 -11.16 0.79
C SER A 119 2.29 -9.75 0.36
N THR A 120 3.25 -9.65 -0.57
CA THR A 120 3.82 -8.38 -1.08
C THR A 120 3.84 -8.32 -2.61
N ALA A 121 4.64 -9.14 -3.29
CA ALA A 121 4.61 -9.27 -4.75
C ALA A 121 3.45 -10.17 -5.20
N ILE A 122 3.07 -11.13 -4.38
CA ILE A 122 1.91 -12.00 -4.54
C ILE A 122 0.95 -11.86 -3.37
N GLN A 123 -0.33 -12.24 -3.59
CA GLN A 123 -1.40 -12.04 -2.61
C GLN A 123 -1.50 -13.18 -1.57
N ILE A 124 -0.61 -14.17 -1.63
CA ILE A 124 -0.65 -15.37 -0.79
C ILE A 124 0.66 -15.61 -0.07
N GLU A 125 0.61 -16.46 0.95
CA GLU A 125 1.76 -17.12 1.57
C GLU A 125 1.95 -18.49 0.90
N CYS A 126 3.03 -18.68 0.15
CA CYS A 126 3.24 -19.93 -0.61
C CYS A 126 3.23 -21.18 0.28
N ILE A 127 3.83 -21.10 1.48
CA ILE A 127 3.88 -22.25 2.39
C ILE A 127 2.49 -22.65 2.88
N ASP A 128 1.58 -21.69 3.08
CA ASP A 128 0.23 -21.96 3.54
C ASP A 128 -0.60 -22.65 2.44
N GLU A 129 -0.47 -22.20 1.18
CA GLU A 129 -1.15 -22.83 0.05
C GLU A 129 -0.63 -24.24 -0.21
N ILE A 130 0.71 -24.46 -0.14
CA ILE A 130 1.30 -25.79 -0.22
C ILE A 130 0.73 -26.68 0.87
N ALA A 131 0.67 -26.20 2.11
CA ALA A 131 0.17 -26.96 3.25
C ALA A 131 -1.31 -27.32 3.11
N LYS A 132 -2.15 -26.42 2.61
CA LYS A 132 -3.56 -26.67 2.31
C LYS A 132 -3.72 -27.83 1.33
N LEU A 133 -2.99 -27.79 0.21
CA LEU A 133 -3.01 -28.83 -0.81
C LEU A 133 -2.40 -30.15 -0.32
N ALA A 134 -1.42 -30.10 0.59
CA ALA A 134 -0.83 -31.27 1.23
C ALA A 134 -1.68 -31.87 2.37
N GLY A 135 -2.80 -31.22 2.74
CA GLY A 135 -3.63 -31.66 3.87
C GLY A 135 -3.05 -31.38 5.25
N SER A 136 -2.04 -30.50 5.34
CA SER A 136 -1.38 -30.11 6.61
C SER A 136 -1.62 -28.63 6.99
N GLY A 137 -2.62 -27.97 6.38
CA GLY A 137 -2.88 -26.54 6.58
C GLY A 137 -3.10 -26.14 8.03
N GLU A 138 -3.87 -26.95 8.81
CA GLU A 138 -4.13 -26.67 10.22
C GLU A 138 -2.84 -26.69 11.06
N LEU A 139 -1.93 -27.65 10.79
CA LEU A 139 -0.66 -27.74 11.50
C LEU A 139 0.24 -26.54 11.22
N VAL A 140 0.28 -26.07 9.97
CA VAL A 140 1.04 -24.87 9.60
C VAL A 140 0.44 -23.63 10.26
N ALA A 141 -0.88 -23.49 10.27
CA ALA A 141 -1.57 -22.38 10.92
C ALA A 141 -1.26 -22.33 12.43
N GLU A 142 -1.27 -23.45 13.12
CA GLU A 142 -0.91 -23.54 14.55
C GLU A 142 0.53 -23.05 14.80
N VAL A 143 1.50 -23.50 13.99
CA VAL A 143 2.90 -23.07 14.13
C VAL A 143 3.04 -21.57 13.86
N THR A 144 2.33 -21.06 12.86
CA THR A 144 2.33 -19.63 12.52
C THR A 144 1.77 -18.80 13.67
N GLU A 145 0.66 -19.22 14.28
CA GLU A 145 0.06 -18.53 15.43
C GLU A 145 1.00 -18.49 16.64
N ARG A 146 1.69 -19.59 16.93
CA ARG A 146 2.70 -19.63 18.00
C ARG A 146 3.87 -18.69 17.73
N ALA A 147 4.32 -18.60 16.49
CA ALA A 147 5.34 -17.63 16.10
C ALA A 147 4.87 -16.17 16.26
N MET A 148 3.62 -15.88 15.90
CA MET A 148 3.02 -14.55 16.06
C MET A 148 2.88 -14.15 17.54
N ARG A 149 2.69 -15.11 18.45
CA ARG A 149 2.72 -14.88 19.90
C ARG A 149 4.13 -14.75 20.49
N GLY A 150 5.18 -14.88 19.66
CA GLY A 150 6.57 -14.79 20.09
C GLY A 150 7.11 -16.05 20.79
N GLU A 151 6.39 -17.18 20.69
CA GLU A 151 6.82 -18.47 21.26
C GLU A 151 7.91 -19.15 20.42
N LEU A 152 8.03 -18.79 19.16
CA LEU A 152 9.00 -19.31 18.22
C LEU A 152 9.71 -18.17 17.50
N ASP A 153 11.01 -18.30 17.32
CA ASP A 153 11.74 -17.44 16.40
C ASP A 153 11.45 -17.83 14.93
N PHE A 154 11.88 -16.97 14.01
CA PHE A 154 11.65 -17.20 12.57
C PHE A 154 12.20 -18.56 12.09
N THR A 155 13.42 -18.92 12.51
CA THR A 155 14.09 -20.14 12.07
C THR A 155 13.37 -21.38 12.60
N ALA A 156 12.99 -21.40 13.87
CA ALA A 156 12.24 -22.49 14.49
C ALA A 156 10.86 -22.65 13.85
N SER A 157 10.15 -21.55 13.64
CA SER A 157 8.86 -21.53 12.97
C SER A 157 8.95 -22.06 11.53
N LEU A 158 9.89 -21.57 10.74
CA LEU A 158 10.08 -22.02 9.35
C LEU A 158 10.38 -23.51 9.29
N ARG A 159 11.31 -24.00 10.13
CA ARG A 159 11.65 -25.43 10.18
C ARG A 159 10.45 -26.31 10.54
N GLN A 160 9.64 -25.90 11.52
CA GLN A 160 8.45 -26.65 11.90
C GLN A 160 7.42 -26.67 10.76
N ARG A 161 7.13 -25.51 10.15
CA ARG A 161 6.19 -25.43 9.02
C ARG A 161 6.65 -26.29 7.84
N VAL A 162 7.92 -26.24 7.46
CA VAL A 162 8.46 -27.08 6.37
C VAL A 162 8.41 -28.57 6.74
N ALA A 163 8.66 -28.93 8.00
CA ALA A 163 8.59 -30.33 8.44
C ALA A 163 7.19 -30.94 8.30
N THR A 164 6.12 -30.13 8.40
CA THR A 164 4.74 -30.61 8.19
C THR A 164 4.46 -31.01 6.74
N LEU A 165 5.27 -30.52 5.79
CA LEU A 165 5.14 -30.83 4.36
C LEU A 165 5.85 -32.14 3.97
N LYS A 166 6.49 -32.81 4.93
CA LYS A 166 7.23 -34.06 4.65
C LYS A 166 6.30 -35.14 4.06
N GLY A 167 6.69 -35.65 2.89
CA GLY A 167 5.92 -36.69 2.17
C GLY A 167 4.84 -36.14 1.24
N ALA A 168 4.64 -34.81 1.18
CA ALA A 168 3.75 -34.20 0.21
C ALA A 168 4.28 -34.41 -1.23
N ASP A 169 3.34 -34.53 -2.18
CA ASP A 169 3.69 -34.65 -3.60
C ASP A 169 4.32 -33.31 -4.10
N ALA A 170 5.51 -33.39 -4.68
CA ALA A 170 6.20 -32.22 -5.24
C ALA A 170 5.41 -31.52 -6.38
N ASN A 171 4.43 -32.19 -7.00
CA ASN A 171 3.56 -31.57 -7.99
C ASN A 171 2.69 -30.45 -7.40
N ILE A 172 2.44 -30.44 -6.10
CA ILE A 172 1.74 -29.35 -5.39
C ILE A 172 2.46 -28.01 -5.61
N LEU A 173 3.79 -28.00 -5.64
CA LEU A 173 4.55 -26.77 -5.91
C LEU A 173 4.21 -26.17 -7.28
N ARG A 174 4.02 -27.04 -8.28
CA ARG A 174 3.61 -26.59 -9.63
C ARG A 174 2.18 -26.05 -9.64
N GLN A 175 1.26 -26.70 -8.93
CA GLN A 175 -0.12 -26.25 -8.81
C GLN A 175 -0.19 -24.84 -8.20
N VAL A 176 0.48 -24.63 -7.07
CA VAL A 176 0.55 -23.30 -6.43
C VAL A 176 1.19 -22.27 -7.36
N ARG A 177 2.30 -22.62 -8.04
CA ARG A 177 2.99 -21.72 -8.96
C ARG A 177 2.11 -21.27 -10.12
N ASP A 178 1.39 -22.20 -10.72
CA ASP A 178 0.61 -21.92 -11.93
C ASP A 178 -0.60 -21.02 -11.65
N GLU A 179 -1.05 -20.98 -10.40
CA GLU A 179 -2.15 -20.14 -9.90
C GLU A 179 -1.70 -18.92 -9.09
N LEU A 180 -0.39 -18.61 -9.05
CA LEU A 180 0.14 -17.48 -8.26
C LEU A 180 -0.55 -16.15 -8.59
N PRO A 181 -1.33 -15.59 -7.67
CA PRO A 181 -2.00 -14.30 -7.86
C PRO A 181 -1.01 -13.15 -7.61
N LEU A 182 -0.65 -12.41 -8.64
CA LEU A 182 0.16 -11.21 -8.48
C LEU A 182 -0.62 -10.14 -7.70
N MET A 183 0.11 -9.34 -6.92
CA MET A 183 -0.47 -8.14 -6.31
C MET A 183 -0.97 -7.19 -7.42
N PRO A 184 -2.20 -6.66 -7.28
CA PRO A 184 -2.75 -5.72 -8.26
C PRO A 184 -1.80 -4.55 -8.53
N GLY A 185 -1.55 -4.26 -9.81
CA GLY A 185 -0.66 -3.18 -10.21
C GLY A 185 0.83 -3.53 -10.24
N LEU A 186 1.25 -4.71 -9.77
CA LEU A 186 2.67 -5.08 -9.71
C LEU A 186 3.35 -5.06 -11.09
N THR A 187 2.73 -5.68 -12.09
CA THR A 187 3.28 -5.73 -13.44
C THR A 187 3.46 -4.32 -14.02
N GLN A 188 2.47 -3.46 -13.86
CA GLN A 188 2.53 -2.06 -14.30
C GLN A 188 3.63 -1.29 -13.57
N LEU A 189 3.77 -1.51 -12.25
CA LEU A 189 4.84 -0.90 -11.46
C LEU A 189 6.22 -1.31 -11.96
N VAL A 190 6.47 -2.61 -12.15
CA VAL A 190 7.75 -3.13 -12.63
C VAL A 190 8.09 -2.56 -14.00
N LEU A 191 7.18 -2.65 -14.96
CA LEU A 191 7.37 -2.11 -16.30
C LEU A 191 7.67 -0.60 -16.27
N LYS A 192 6.94 0.16 -15.45
CA LYS A 192 7.17 1.60 -15.30
C LYS A 192 8.53 1.91 -14.73
N LEU A 193 8.95 1.18 -13.71
CA LEU A 193 10.27 1.37 -13.09
C LEU A 193 11.40 1.02 -14.07
N GLU A 194 11.28 -0.06 -14.82
CA GLU A 194 12.27 -0.44 -15.84
C GLU A 194 12.40 0.62 -16.93
N THR A 195 11.28 1.19 -17.42
CA THR A 195 11.33 2.29 -18.40
C THR A 195 12.01 3.55 -17.86
N LEU A 196 12.07 3.71 -16.54
CA LEU A 196 12.75 4.81 -15.86
C LEU A 196 14.19 4.44 -15.45
N GLY A 197 14.69 3.28 -15.87
CA GLY A 197 16.05 2.81 -15.59
C GLY A 197 16.24 2.24 -14.19
N TRP A 198 15.19 2.01 -13.44
CA TRP A 198 15.26 1.36 -12.13
C TRP A 198 15.56 -0.13 -12.26
N LYS A 199 16.16 -0.69 -11.23
CA LYS A 199 16.27 -2.13 -11.03
C LYS A 199 15.21 -2.58 -10.03
N VAL A 200 14.69 -3.80 -10.25
CA VAL A 200 13.72 -4.43 -9.34
C VAL A 200 14.30 -5.75 -8.87
N ALA A 201 14.19 -6.01 -7.58
CA ALA A 201 14.63 -7.26 -6.96
C ALA A 201 13.58 -7.76 -5.98
N ILE A 202 13.45 -9.08 -5.91
CA ILE A 202 12.68 -9.78 -4.87
C ILE A 202 13.69 -10.33 -3.85
N ALA A 203 13.49 -10.01 -2.58
CA ALA A 203 14.25 -10.54 -1.46
C ALA A 203 13.25 -11.26 -0.53
N SER A 204 13.26 -12.59 -0.55
CA SER A 204 12.28 -13.41 0.16
C SER A 204 12.97 -14.52 0.95
N GLY A 205 12.41 -14.84 2.13
CA GLY A 205 12.74 -16.04 2.88
C GLY A 205 12.02 -17.30 2.40
N GLY A 206 11.20 -17.18 1.33
CA GLY A 206 10.41 -18.28 0.77
C GLY A 206 11.18 -19.20 -0.16
N PHE A 207 10.43 -19.98 -0.93
CA PHE A 207 11.02 -20.98 -1.84
C PHE A 207 11.58 -20.34 -3.13
N PRO A 208 12.84 -20.56 -3.49
CA PRO A 208 13.42 -20.05 -4.74
C PRO A 208 12.63 -20.44 -5.99
N PHE A 209 11.97 -21.59 -5.96
CA PHE A 209 11.11 -22.09 -7.03
C PHE A 209 10.03 -21.09 -7.48
N PHE A 210 9.41 -20.38 -6.53
CA PHE A 210 8.42 -19.35 -6.84
C PHE A 210 9.07 -18.02 -7.23
N ALA A 211 10.15 -17.65 -6.56
CA ALA A 211 10.88 -16.41 -6.86
C ALA A 211 11.45 -16.43 -8.29
N ASP A 212 12.01 -17.55 -8.73
CA ASP A 212 12.50 -17.71 -10.10
C ASP A 212 11.37 -17.60 -11.14
N TYR A 213 10.23 -18.21 -10.88
CA TYR A 213 9.06 -18.10 -11.74
C TYR A 213 8.56 -16.64 -11.83
N LEU A 214 8.49 -15.93 -10.69
CA LEU A 214 8.07 -14.52 -10.68
C LEU A 214 9.04 -13.63 -11.43
N ARG A 215 10.34 -13.83 -11.27
CA ARG A 215 11.36 -13.13 -12.05
C ARG A 215 11.11 -13.27 -13.57
N ASP A 216 10.82 -14.48 -14.02
CA ASP A 216 10.64 -14.76 -15.44
C ASP A 216 9.29 -14.24 -15.96
N LYS A 217 8.26 -14.18 -15.09
CA LYS A 217 6.92 -13.68 -15.41
C LYS A 217 6.83 -12.14 -15.44
N LEU A 218 7.69 -11.45 -14.71
CA LEU A 218 7.69 -9.98 -14.58
C LEU A 218 8.70 -9.28 -15.52
N ARG A 219 9.42 -10.02 -16.34
CA ARG A 219 10.34 -9.51 -17.38
C ARG A 219 9.66 -9.12 -18.67
#